data_1c8fd23cc07a875c88a85c75fc0aa7fc
#
_entry.id   1c8fd23cc07a875c88a85c75fc0aa7fc
#
_cell.length_a   1.000
_cell.length_b   1.000
_cell.length_c   1.000
_cell.angle_alpha   90.00
_cell.angle_beta   90.00
_cell.angle_gamma   90.00
#
_symmetry.space_group_name_H-M   'P 1'
#
loop_
_entity.id
_entity.type
_entity.pdbx_description
1 polymer ?
#
loop_
_entity_poly.entity_id
_entity_poly.type
_entity_poly.pdbx_seq_one_letter_code
_entity_poly.pdbx_strand_id
1 'polypeptide(L)'
;MKYPIGIQDFKTIRKDGFVYVDKTALLYKLADEGKTYFLSRPRRFGKSLLVSTLKYYFSGEKSLFTGLAIDSLETKWDQYPIFHIDFNGSDFTVPHTLQRLIKGRVEDWEREYGFQGNPDYSPGERFVRLLAHVHKQTGKRCVVLIDEYDKPLLDVLDTERKVRLDDDELLMEDYNRETLKGFYSAFKAADQDLRFVLLTGVTKFSQVSVFSGFNQPEDISMNSKYDAICGITKEELETVFHDEIDAMAEKLKVTAEEMRDMLKRHYDGYHFSNEMTDIFNPFSVLNALNSRSIQDYWFRTGTPTYLVRLLSHTNENLNDLTGNYYDTSEFVDYRADVERPLPMIYQSGYLTIKDYDPYSNSYLLDLPNNEVKKGFLTLIASNYLGTKESATTLAIQLYRAIQLNDLDVWRKSLTAFFASIPYTMRRKDMETEKERYFHYTFYLIFRILSTYIVLTEKQQSEGRADCIIETKTNVYIFEFKLDGTADEALQQIEDKGYARPYEADSRQVRKIGVSFSSKTGTIEEWKEA
;
A
#
# COMPACT_ATOMS: atom_id res chain seq x y z
N MET A 1 -27.25 4.96 -4.77
CA MET A 1 -26.60 4.27 -3.62
C MET A 1 -25.95 5.30 -2.70
N LYS A 2 -25.86 5.05 -1.36
CA LYS A 2 -25.10 5.90 -0.42
C LYS A 2 -23.76 5.23 -0.11
N TYR A 3 -22.66 5.93 -0.36
CA TYR A 3 -21.32 5.37 -0.18
C TYR A 3 -20.72 5.77 1.18
N PRO A 4 -20.17 4.85 1.99
CA PRO A 4 -19.62 5.14 3.32
C PRO A 4 -18.20 5.73 3.23
N ILE A 5 -18.02 6.79 2.45
CA ILE A 5 -16.71 7.42 2.27
C ILE A 5 -16.30 8.12 3.58
N GLY A 6 -15.21 7.65 4.18
CA GLY A 6 -14.73 8.16 5.47
C GLY A 6 -15.52 7.68 6.70
N ILE A 7 -16.48 6.78 6.52
CA ILE A 7 -17.25 6.18 7.63
C ILE A 7 -16.68 4.79 7.92
N GLN A 8 -16.24 4.59 9.15
CA GLN A 8 -15.65 3.33 9.63
C GLN A 8 -16.49 2.66 10.74
N ASP A 9 -17.55 3.31 11.22
CA ASP A 9 -18.45 2.74 12.22
C ASP A 9 -19.54 1.91 11.56
N PHE A 10 -19.54 0.60 11.82
CA PHE A 10 -20.47 -0.37 11.25
C PHE A 10 -21.94 -0.04 11.58
N LYS A 11 -22.21 0.39 12.81
CA LYS A 11 -23.58 0.76 13.25
C LYS A 11 -24.14 1.92 12.44
N THR A 12 -23.31 2.95 12.20
CA THR A 12 -23.69 4.09 11.35
C THR A 12 -23.97 3.62 9.92
N ILE A 13 -23.11 2.77 9.35
CA ILE A 13 -23.30 2.24 8.00
C ILE A 13 -24.64 1.52 7.88
N ARG A 14 -24.95 0.64 8.83
CA ARG A 14 -26.19 -0.16 8.80
C ARG A 14 -27.44 0.66 9.07
N LYS A 15 -27.41 1.58 10.06
CA LYS A 15 -28.59 2.40 10.43
C LYS A 15 -28.94 3.46 9.42
N ASP A 16 -27.95 4.10 8.80
CA ASP A 16 -28.17 5.21 7.89
C ASP A 16 -28.30 4.76 6.43
N GLY A 17 -28.28 3.44 6.19
CA GLY A 17 -28.51 2.84 4.88
C GLY A 17 -27.40 3.09 3.86
N PHE A 18 -26.14 3.14 4.33
CA PHE A 18 -24.97 3.12 3.45
C PHE A 18 -24.74 1.71 2.91
N VAL A 19 -24.13 1.62 1.73
CA VAL A 19 -23.74 0.32 1.18
C VAL A 19 -22.69 -0.35 2.07
N TYR A 20 -22.87 -1.63 2.31
CA TYR A 20 -21.92 -2.47 3.03
C TYR A 20 -21.58 -3.69 2.17
N VAL A 21 -20.31 -3.87 1.84
CA VAL A 21 -19.81 -5.09 1.21
C VAL A 21 -19.66 -6.13 2.31
N ASP A 22 -20.46 -7.17 2.23
CA ASP A 22 -20.64 -8.14 3.33
C ASP A 22 -19.42 -9.06 3.50
N LYS A 23 -18.68 -8.85 4.58
CA LYS A 23 -17.54 -9.69 5.00
C LYS A 23 -17.87 -10.57 6.22
N THR A 24 -19.14 -10.59 6.64
CA THR A 24 -19.50 -11.17 7.93
C THR A 24 -19.36 -12.70 7.99
N ALA A 25 -19.37 -13.40 6.86
CA ALA A 25 -19.04 -14.82 6.83
C ALA A 25 -17.57 -15.08 7.24
N LEU A 26 -16.64 -14.27 6.72
CA LEU A 26 -15.23 -14.36 7.09
C LEU A 26 -14.99 -13.91 8.54
N LEU A 27 -15.73 -12.89 8.99
CA LEU A 27 -15.71 -12.43 10.38
C LEU A 27 -16.16 -13.53 11.35
N TYR A 28 -17.27 -14.22 11.03
CA TYR A 28 -17.77 -15.34 11.82
C TYR A 28 -16.74 -16.47 11.92
N LYS A 29 -16.17 -16.85 10.78
CA LYS A 29 -15.10 -17.85 10.71
C LYS A 29 -13.90 -17.45 11.57
N LEU A 30 -13.44 -16.19 11.48
CA LEU A 30 -12.35 -15.68 12.30
C LEU A 30 -12.66 -15.76 13.80
N ALA A 31 -13.88 -15.41 14.20
CA ALA A 31 -14.32 -15.45 15.58
C ALA A 31 -14.50 -16.89 16.13
N ASP A 32 -14.82 -17.86 15.27
CA ASP A 32 -15.07 -19.25 15.66
C ASP A 32 -13.79 -20.12 15.68
N GLU A 33 -12.92 -19.97 14.67
CA GLU A 33 -11.77 -20.85 14.46
C GLU A 33 -10.57 -20.58 15.39
N GLY A 34 -10.43 -19.39 15.95
CA GLY A 34 -9.26 -19.07 16.77
C GLY A 34 -9.50 -18.02 17.84
N LYS A 35 -8.40 -17.52 18.39
CA LYS A 35 -8.46 -16.66 19.56
C LYS A 35 -7.70 -15.36 19.42
N THR A 36 -6.49 -15.41 18.88
CA THR A 36 -5.56 -14.28 18.89
C THR A 36 -4.99 -14.09 17.50
N TYR A 37 -5.29 -12.93 16.91
CA TYR A 37 -4.96 -12.64 15.52
C TYR A 37 -4.23 -11.33 15.35
N PHE A 38 -3.39 -11.29 14.33
CA PHE A 38 -2.77 -10.09 13.79
C PHE A 38 -3.15 -9.93 12.32
N LEU A 39 -3.52 -8.70 11.92
CA LEU A 39 -3.83 -8.35 10.55
C LEU A 39 -3.15 -7.04 10.15
N SER A 40 -2.24 -7.10 9.19
CA SER A 40 -1.78 -5.91 8.47
C SER A 40 -2.47 -5.78 7.12
N ARG A 41 -2.84 -4.55 6.77
CA ARG A 41 -3.35 -4.15 5.45
C ARG A 41 -2.95 -2.70 5.19
N PRO A 42 -2.77 -2.29 3.96
CA PRO A 42 -2.51 -0.89 3.64
C PRO A 42 -3.59 0.04 4.20
N ARG A 43 -3.29 1.32 4.29
CA ARG A 43 -4.28 2.33 4.71
C ARG A 43 -5.50 2.31 3.80
N ARG A 44 -6.69 2.60 4.35
CA ARG A 44 -7.97 2.69 3.62
C ARG A 44 -8.51 1.37 3.07
N PHE A 45 -8.02 0.21 3.51
CA PHE A 45 -8.54 -1.11 3.13
C PHE A 45 -9.73 -1.60 3.97
N GLY A 46 -10.13 -0.89 5.01
CA GLY A 46 -11.32 -1.25 5.81
C GLY A 46 -11.00 -1.97 7.13
N LYS A 47 -9.74 -1.92 7.63
CA LYS A 47 -9.35 -2.50 8.94
C LYS A 47 -10.22 -2.00 10.09
N SER A 48 -10.36 -0.69 10.23
CA SER A 48 -11.17 -0.09 11.30
C SER A 48 -12.66 -0.44 11.20
N LEU A 49 -13.18 -0.63 9.97
CA LEU A 49 -14.53 -1.14 9.78
C LEU A 49 -14.65 -2.59 10.23
N LEU A 50 -13.67 -3.44 9.94
CA LEU A 50 -13.61 -4.82 10.45
C LEU A 50 -13.61 -4.83 11.99
N VAL A 51 -12.76 -4.01 12.62
CA VAL A 51 -12.70 -3.86 14.08
C VAL A 51 -14.05 -3.40 14.64
N SER A 52 -14.68 -2.40 14.01
CA SER A 52 -16.01 -1.92 14.38
C SER A 52 -17.09 -3.01 14.23
N THR A 53 -17.06 -3.79 13.13
CA THR A 53 -18.00 -4.89 12.91
C THR A 53 -17.85 -5.98 13.97
N LEU A 54 -16.62 -6.38 14.30
CA LEU A 54 -16.34 -7.33 15.39
C LEU A 54 -16.80 -6.82 16.75
N LYS A 55 -16.61 -5.52 17.04
CA LYS A 55 -17.11 -4.90 18.27
C LYS A 55 -18.61 -5.09 18.41
N TYR A 56 -19.41 -4.78 17.38
CA TYR A 56 -20.87 -4.95 17.44
C TYR A 56 -21.30 -6.40 17.42
N TYR A 57 -20.56 -7.30 16.76
CA TYR A 57 -20.78 -8.73 16.81
C TYR A 57 -20.64 -9.26 18.24
N PHE A 58 -19.51 -8.99 18.90
CA PHE A 58 -19.27 -9.43 20.28
C PHE A 58 -20.11 -8.69 21.33
N SER A 59 -20.69 -7.54 20.96
CA SER A 59 -21.72 -6.88 21.79
C SER A 59 -23.10 -7.53 21.70
N GLY A 60 -23.29 -8.54 20.82
CA GLY A 60 -24.58 -9.21 20.62
C GLY A 60 -25.64 -8.34 19.94
N GLU A 61 -25.26 -7.27 19.22
CA GLU A 61 -26.20 -6.37 18.52
C GLU A 61 -26.75 -7.01 17.22
N LYS A 62 -27.45 -8.16 17.34
CA LYS A 62 -27.99 -8.95 16.23
C LYS A 62 -28.71 -8.13 15.17
N SER A 63 -29.48 -7.13 15.56
CA SER A 63 -30.28 -6.30 14.65
C SER A 63 -29.46 -5.59 13.57
N LEU A 64 -28.18 -5.31 13.83
CA LEU A 64 -27.27 -4.68 12.85
C LEU A 64 -26.85 -5.65 11.74
N PHE A 65 -26.94 -6.94 12.00
CA PHE A 65 -26.48 -8.00 11.10
C PHE A 65 -27.61 -8.66 10.27
N THR A 66 -28.85 -8.22 10.50
CA THR A 66 -30.01 -8.74 9.77
C THR A 66 -29.81 -8.64 8.25
N GLY A 67 -29.97 -9.79 7.56
CA GLY A 67 -29.81 -9.90 6.11
C GLY A 67 -28.35 -9.98 5.62
N LEU A 68 -27.37 -10.05 6.53
CA LEU A 68 -25.98 -10.35 6.21
C LEU A 68 -25.71 -11.86 6.37
N ALA A 69 -24.64 -12.35 5.78
CA ALA A 69 -24.28 -13.78 5.78
C ALA A 69 -24.22 -14.38 7.20
N ILE A 70 -23.71 -13.64 8.17
CA ILE A 70 -23.60 -14.07 9.57
C ILE A 70 -24.96 -14.30 10.24
N ASP A 71 -26.03 -13.64 9.76
CA ASP A 71 -27.38 -13.79 10.35
C ASP A 71 -27.89 -15.24 10.29
N SER A 72 -27.45 -15.98 9.25
CA SER A 72 -27.75 -17.42 9.08
C SER A 72 -26.74 -18.36 9.76
N LEU A 73 -25.54 -17.86 10.08
CA LEU A 73 -24.44 -18.65 10.64
C LEU A 73 -24.43 -18.60 12.18
N GLU A 74 -24.68 -17.43 12.76
CA GLU A 74 -24.66 -17.22 14.21
C GLU A 74 -26.05 -17.42 14.83
N THR A 75 -26.14 -18.32 15.79
CA THR A 75 -27.39 -18.65 16.46
C THR A 75 -27.49 -18.13 17.89
N LYS A 76 -26.38 -17.91 18.56
CA LYS A 76 -26.33 -17.60 20.00
C LYS A 76 -26.36 -16.12 20.30
N TRP A 77 -25.61 -15.30 19.50
CA TRP A 77 -25.47 -13.85 19.70
C TRP A 77 -25.08 -13.48 21.13
N ASP A 78 -24.10 -14.22 21.66
CA ASP A 78 -23.57 -13.99 23.01
C ASP A 78 -22.95 -12.61 23.16
N GLN A 79 -23.15 -12.00 24.32
CA GLN A 79 -22.53 -10.71 24.68
C GLN A 79 -21.25 -10.96 25.46
N TYR A 80 -20.17 -10.27 25.07
CA TYR A 80 -18.88 -10.33 25.74
C TYR A 80 -18.43 -8.94 26.19
N PRO A 81 -17.67 -8.83 27.29
CA PRO A 81 -16.98 -7.59 27.67
C PRO A 81 -15.94 -7.24 26.59
N ILE A 82 -15.94 -5.99 26.13
CA ILE A 82 -15.09 -5.55 25.03
C ILE A 82 -14.16 -4.43 25.47
N PHE A 83 -12.87 -4.62 25.25
CA PHE A 83 -11.80 -3.67 25.49
C PHE A 83 -11.23 -3.22 24.15
N HIS A 84 -11.56 -1.99 23.74
CA HIS A 84 -11.18 -1.45 22.45
C HIS A 84 -10.21 -0.28 22.59
N ILE A 85 -9.04 -0.39 22.00
CA ILE A 85 -8.05 0.69 21.85
C ILE A 85 -7.93 1.04 20.37
N ASP A 86 -8.12 2.31 20.06
CA ASP A 86 -7.74 2.91 18.78
C ASP A 86 -6.60 3.90 19.05
N PHE A 87 -5.46 3.68 18.43
CA PHE A 87 -4.30 4.57 18.59
C PHE A 87 -4.39 5.82 17.68
N ASN A 88 -5.44 5.97 16.88
CA ASN A 88 -5.68 7.22 16.17
C ASN A 88 -6.03 8.38 17.13
N GLY A 89 -5.84 9.61 16.66
CA GLY A 89 -6.24 10.81 17.41
C GLY A 89 -5.25 11.28 18.48
N SER A 90 -4.10 10.62 18.62
CA SER A 90 -3.02 11.03 19.53
C SER A 90 -1.74 11.35 18.75
N ASP A 91 -0.97 12.33 19.25
CA ASP A 91 0.34 12.69 18.73
C ASP A 91 1.44 11.99 19.53
N PHE A 92 1.95 10.89 19.00
CA PHE A 92 3.00 10.08 19.63
C PHE A 92 4.41 10.66 19.46
N THR A 93 4.56 11.79 18.79
CA THR A 93 5.82 12.55 18.76
C THR A 93 6.03 13.36 20.05
N VAL A 94 5.00 13.47 20.90
CA VAL A 94 5.07 14.12 22.20
C VAL A 94 5.41 13.08 23.28
N PRO A 95 6.45 13.29 24.11
CA PRO A 95 6.86 12.36 25.16
C PRO A 95 5.71 11.94 26.08
N HIS A 96 5.74 10.67 26.49
CA HIS A 96 4.79 10.04 27.40
C HIS A 96 3.32 9.97 26.91
N THR A 97 3.00 10.39 25.68
CA THR A 97 1.62 10.34 25.17
C THR A 97 1.08 8.91 25.12
N LEU A 98 1.89 7.94 24.64
CA LEU A 98 1.49 6.54 24.60
C LEU A 98 1.19 5.97 25.99
N GLN A 99 2.07 6.23 26.94
CA GLN A 99 1.90 5.77 28.33
C GLN A 99 0.64 6.36 28.96
N ARG A 100 0.41 7.68 28.78
CA ARG A 100 -0.81 8.35 29.28
C ARG A 100 -2.08 7.79 28.66
N LEU A 101 -2.07 7.52 27.34
CA LEU A 101 -3.22 6.94 26.64
C LEU A 101 -3.56 5.57 27.20
N ILE A 102 -2.59 4.65 27.26
CA ILE A 102 -2.82 3.29 27.78
C ILE A 102 -3.30 3.35 29.24
N LYS A 103 -2.63 4.14 30.09
CA LYS A 103 -3.03 4.33 31.49
C LYS A 103 -4.46 4.85 31.59
N GLY A 104 -4.80 5.89 30.85
CA GLY A 104 -6.15 6.48 30.86
C GLY A 104 -7.23 5.48 30.41
N ARG A 105 -6.95 4.67 29.38
CA ARG A 105 -7.88 3.62 28.95
C ARG A 105 -8.11 2.55 30.02
N VAL A 106 -7.05 2.10 30.67
CA VAL A 106 -7.17 1.14 31.78
C VAL A 106 -8.00 1.74 32.93
N GLU A 107 -7.77 3.01 33.30
CA GLU A 107 -8.54 3.72 34.33
C GLU A 107 -10.01 3.91 33.95
N ASP A 108 -10.32 4.18 32.67
CA ASP A 108 -11.70 4.27 32.19
C ASP A 108 -12.44 2.94 32.37
N TRP A 109 -11.82 1.82 31.96
CA TRP A 109 -12.40 0.49 32.11
C TRP A 109 -12.50 0.05 33.57
N GLU A 110 -11.52 0.39 34.41
CA GLU A 110 -11.62 0.13 35.86
C GLU A 110 -12.85 0.80 36.49
N ARG A 111 -13.12 2.05 36.09
CA ARG A 111 -14.34 2.76 36.48
C ARG A 111 -15.61 2.12 35.95
N GLU A 112 -15.59 1.73 34.66
CA GLU A 112 -16.74 1.11 34.00
C GLU A 112 -17.15 -0.20 34.68
N TYR A 113 -16.17 -1.05 35.04
CA TYR A 113 -16.42 -2.34 35.70
C TYR A 113 -16.35 -2.32 37.22
N GLY A 114 -16.21 -1.15 37.85
CA GLY A 114 -16.18 -1.02 39.30
C GLY A 114 -14.97 -1.69 39.93
N PHE A 115 -13.85 -1.79 39.21
CA PHE A 115 -12.60 -2.37 39.69
C PHE A 115 -11.65 -1.27 40.18
N GLN A 116 -11.09 -1.45 41.37
CA GLN A 116 -10.09 -0.53 41.91
C GLN A 116 -8.69 -1.09 41.72
N GLY A 117 -7.99 -0.64 40.66
CA GLY A 117 -6.61 -1.01 40.39
C GLY A 117 -5.64 -0.37 41.39
N ASN A 118 -4.55 -1.06 41.69
CA ASN A 118 -3.46 -0.48 42.48
C ASN A 118 -2.67 0.51 41.59
N PRO A 119 -2.56 1.81 41.99
CA PRO A 119 -1.82 2.80 41.19
C PRO A 119 -0.32 2.53 41.06
N ASP A 120 0.27 1.73 41.97
CA ASP A 120 1.69 1.37 41.92
C ASP A 120 2.01 0.32 40.86
N TYR A 121 0.99 -0.34 40.31
CA TYR A 121 1.17 -1.31 39.25
C TYR A 121 1.23 -0.64 37.85
N SER A 122 2.02 -1.23 36.97
CA SER A 122 2.04 -0.82 35.58
C SER A 122 0.66 -0.97 34.92
N PRO A 123 0.36 -0.20 33.85
CA PRO A 123 -0.91 -0.35 33.14
C PRO A 123 -1.17 -1.79 32.65
N GLY A 124 -0.13 -2.53 32.25
CA GLY A 124 -0.25 -3.94 31.85
C GLY A 124 -0.68 -4.84 33.01
N GLU A 125 -0.05 -4.72 34.19
CA GLU A 125 -0.43 -5.49 35.38
C GLU A 125 -1.86 -5.16 35.86
N ARG A 126 -2.25 -3.90 35.83
CA ARG A 126 -3.62 -3.46 36.14
C ARG A 126 -4.61 -4.08 35.15
N PHE A 127 -4.27 -4.09 33.86
CA PHE A 127 -5.12 -4.66 32.83
C PHE A 127 -5.32 -6.17 32.97
N VAL A 128 -4.28 -6.96 33.29
CA VAL A 128 -4.40 -8.39 33.60
C VAL A 128 -5.41 -8.63 34.72
N ARG A 129 -5.30 -7.88 35.83
CA ARG A 129 -6.19 -8.00 36.97
C ARG A 129 -7.62 -7.58 36.68
N LEU A 130 -7.77 -6.53 35.86
CA LEU A 130 -9.07 -6.07 35.38
C LEU A 130 -9.76 -7.14 34.52
N LEU A 131 -9.06 -7.76 33.57
CA LEU A 131 -9.60 -8.83 32.73
C LEU A 131 -10.09 -10.03 33.58
N ALA A 132 -9.30 -10.47 34.55
CA ALA A 132 -9.69 -11.53 35.47
C ALA A 132 -10.91 -11.14 36.33
N HIS A 133 -10.98 -9.89 36.79
CA HIS A 133 -12.12 -9.37 37.56
C HIS A 133 -13.39 -9.38 36.71
N VAL A 134 -13.32 -8.84 35.48
CA VAL A 134 -14.48 -8.75 34.58
C VAL A 134 -14.96 -10.12 34.11
N HIS A 135 -14.04 -11.06 33.83
CA HIS A 135 -14.40 -12.44 33.53
C HIS A 135 -15.15 -13.10 34.71
N LYS A 136 -14.65 -12.93 35.94
CA LYS A 136 -15.31 -13.44 37.14
C LYS A 136 -16.69 -12.79 37.38
N GLN A 137 -16.79 -11.48 37.16
CA GLN A 137 -18.00 -10.69 37.38
C GLN A 137 -19.11 -11.04 36.40
N THR A 138 -18.76 -11.19 35.10
CA THR A 138 -19.72 -11.39 34.01
C THR A 138 -19.96 -12.86 33.66
N GLY A 139 -19.07 -13.76 34.08
CA GLY A 139 -19.04 -15.16 33.63
C GLY A 139 -18.63 -15.33 32.16
N LYS A 140 -18.25 -14.27 31.49
CA LYS A 140 -17.82 -14.26 30.07
C LYS A 140 -16.37 -13.81 29.93
N ARG A 141 -15.60 -14.54 29.13
CA ARG A 141 -14.24 -14.15 28.76
C ARG A 141 -14.24 -12.85 27.96
N CYS A 142 -13.16 -12.08 28.04
CA CYS A 142 -13.04 -10.74 27.48
C CYS A 142 -12.61 -10.77 26.01
N VAL A 143 -13.07 -9.77 25.25
CA VAL A 143 -12.66 -9.49 23.87
C VAL A 143 -11.78 -8.25 23.87
N VAL A 144 -10.63 -8.31 23.21
CA VAL A 144 -9.72 -7.16 23.08
C VAL A 144 -9.51 -6.84 21.61
N LEU A 145 -9.78 -5.60 21.23
CA LEU A 145 -9.64 -5.10 19.87
C LEU A 145 -8.68 -3.91 19.86
N ILE A 146 -7.61 -4.00 19.09
CA ILE A 146 -6.59 -2.95 18.98
C ILE A 146 -6.47 -2.53 17.52
N ASP A 147 -6.82 -1.27 17.24
CA ASP A 147 -6.69 -0.68 15.91
C ASP A 147 -5.48 0.24 15.83
N GLU A 148 -4.77 0.22 14.66
CA GLU A 148 -3.58 1.02 14.37
C GLU A 148 -2.46 0.84 15.41
N TYR A 149 -2.19 -0.43 15.81
CA TYR A 149 -1.23 -0.76 16.88
C TYR A 149 0.18 -0.22 16.64
N ASP A 150 0.56 -0.03 15.39
CA ASP A 150 1.86 0.40 14.91
C ASP A 150 2.02 1.93 14.83
N LYS A 151 0.93 2.69 14.93
CA LYS A 151 0.95 4.15 14.83
C LYS A 151 1.90 4.80 15.85
N PRO A 152 1.99 4.38 17.12
CA PRO A 152 2.94 4.95 18.08
C PRO A 152 4.42 4.82 17.66
N LEU A 153 4.74 3.83 16.83
CA LEU A 153 6.08 3.62 16.28
C LEU A 153 6.27 4.39 14.98
N LEU A 154 5.30 4.32 14.06
CA LEU A 154 5.36 4.98 12.76
C LEU A 154 5.47 6.51 12.85
N ASP A 155 4.83 7.12 13.84
CA ASP A 155 4.87 8.58 14.03
C ASP A 155 6.28 9.08 14.38
N VAL A 156 7.10 8.25 15.03
CA VAL A 156 8.45 8.59 15.49
C VAL A 156 9.57 7.90 14.73
N LEU A 157 9.24 7.02 13.79
CA LEU A 157 10.21 6.30 12.97
C LEU A 157 11.13 7.28 12.23
N ASP A 158 12.46 7.07 12.30
CA ASP A 158 13.51 7.90 11.67
C ASP A 158 13.43 9.40 12.00
N THR A 159 12.92 9.76 13.19
CA THR A 159 12.83 11.17 13.61
C THR A 159 14.01 11.63 14.47
N GLU A 160 14.86 10.72 14.93
CA GLU A 160 15.94 10.98 15.90
C GLU A 160 15.45 11.69 17.18
N ARG A 161 14.14 11.74 17.39
CA ARG A 161 13.55 12.37 18.59
C ARG A 161 13.89 11.56 19.83
N LYS A 162 14.19 12.26 20.91
CA LYS A 162 14.54 11.64 22.19
C LYS A 162 13.53 11.98 23.28
N VAL A 163 13.41 11.09 24.24
CA VAL A 163 12.71 11.30 25.50
C VAL A 163 13.72 11.23 26.64
N ARG A 164 13.60 12.15 27.58
CA ARG A 164 14.44 12.16 28.80
C ARG A 164 13.71 11.38 29.89
N LEU A 165 14.41 10.40 30.46
CA LEU A 165 13.97 9.56 31.57
C LEU A 165 15.00 9.69 32.69
N ASP A 166 14.70 10.47 33.71
CA ASP A 166 15.62 10.81 34.81
C ASP A 166 16.98 11.30 34.26
N ASP A 167 18.03 10.48 34.36
CA ASP A 167 19.38 10.81 33.91
C ASP A 167 19.72 10.27 32.51
N ASP A 168 18.82 9.48 31.90
CA ASP A 168 19.03 8.84 30.59
C ASP A 168 18.20 9.51 29.48
N GLU A 169 18.75 9.49 28.25
CA GLU A 169 18.01 9.82 27.04
C GLU A 169 17.85 8.60 26.15
N LEU A 170 16.59 8.29 25.77
CA LEU A 170 16.25 7.22 24.83
C LEU A 170 15.66 7.79 23.56
N LEU A 171 15.81 7.08 22.44
CA LEU A 171 15.03 7.38 21.25
C LEU A 171 13.54 7.18 21.54
N MET A 172 12.71 8.08 21.03
CA MET A 172 11.25 7.99 21.18
C MET A 172 10.69 6.68 20.62
N GLU A 173 11.29 6.17 19.56
CA GLU A 173 10.92 4.89 18.96
C GLU A 173 11.14 3.74 19.95
N ASP A 174 12.30 3.67 20.59
CA ASP A 174 12.62 2.64 21.59
C ASP A 174 11.72 2.75 22.82
N TYR A 175 11.50 3.97 23.29
CA TYR A 175 10.60 4.23 24.42
C TYR A 175 9.16 3.77 24.15
N ASN A 176 8.61 4.10 22.97
CA ASN A 176 7.26 3.68 22.59
C ASN A 176 7.21 2.15 22.38
N ARG A 177 8.26 1.55 21.81
CA ARG A 177 8.37 0.10 21.62
C ARG A 177 8.34 -0.65 22.96
N GLU A 178 9.16 -0.24 23.93
CA GLU A 178 9.19 -0.88 25.24
C GLU A 178 7.88 -0.67 26.02
N THR A 179 7.22 0.48 25.85
CA THR A 179 5.89 0.75 26.41
C THR A 179 4.83 -0.22 25.85
N LEU A 180 4.79 -0.41 24.52
CA LEU A 180 3.88 -1.38 23.87
C LEU A 180 4.18 -2.81 24.31
N LYS A 181 5.45 -3.20 24.32
CA LYS A 181 5.89 -4.53 24.75
C LYS A 181 5.49 -4.83 26.20
N GLY A 182 5.66 -3.87 27.09
CA GLY A 182 5.22 -3.98 28.48
C GLY A 182 3.70 -4.17 28.60
N PHE A 183 2.92 -3.44 27.81
CA PHE A 183 1.46 -3.58 27.80
C PHE A 183 1.01 -4.90 27.17
N TYR A 184 1.57 -5.31 26.04
CA TYR A 184 1.17 -6.54 25.35
C TYR A 184 1.59 -7.82 26.08
N SER A 185 2.57 -7.76 26.98
CA SER A 185 2.91 -8.88 27.86
C SER A 185 1.74 -9.32 28.76
N ALA A 186 0.79 -8.41 29.03
CA ALA A 186 -0.44 -8.67 29.76
C ALA A 186 -1.31 -9.77 29.10
N PHE A 187 -1.33 -9.86 27.77
CA PHE A 187 -2.18 -10.84 27.08
C PHE A 187 -1.75 -12.30 27.31
N LYS A 188 -0.45 -12.55 27.48
CA LYS A 188 0.05 -13.88 27.85
C LYS A 188 -0.39 -14.25 29.24
N ALA A 189 -0.32 -13.30 30.18
CA ALA A 189 -0.70 -13.53 31.58
C ALA A 189 -2.22 -13.72 31.75
N ALA A 190 -3.03 -13.04 30.89
CA ALA A 190 -4.49 -13.08 30.94
C ALA A 190 -5.11 -14.11 29.97
N ASP A 191 -4.36 -15.07 29.44
CA ASP A 191 -4.81 -15.96 28.38
C ASP A 191 -6.15 -16.66 28.70
N GLN A 192 -6.32 -17.16 29.92
CA GLN A 192 -7.55 -17.83 30.35
C GLN A 192 -8.79 -16.92 30.39
N ASP A 193 -8.58 -15.60 30.51
CA ASP A 193 -9.65 -14.61 30.63
C ASP A 193 -10.05 -14.01 29.25
N LEU A 194 -9.32 -14.35 28.19
CA LEU A 194 -9.53 -13.84 26.86
C LEU A 194 -10.36 -14.81 26.00
N ARG A 195 -11.38 -14.28 25.32
CA ARG A 195 -12.20 -14.97 24.30
C ARG A 195 -11.62 -14.74 22.91
N PHE A 196 -11.23 -13.50 22.61
CA PHE A 196 -10.78 -13.08 21.28
C PHE A 196 -9.88 -11.85 21.40
N VAL A 197 -8.82 -11.82 20.61
CA VAL A 197 -7.91 -10.67 20.49
C VAL A 197 -7.61 -10.44 19.02
N LEU A 198 -7.78 -9.20 18.54
CA LEU A 198 -7.35 -8.79 17.22
C LEU A 198 -6.51 -7.52 17.31
N LEU A 199 -5.33 -7.56 16.70
CA LEU A 199 -4.50 -6.39 16.47
C LEU A 199 -4.50 -6.06 14.99
N THR A 200 -4.75 -4.80 14.63
CA THR A 200 -4.66 -4.34 13.24
C THR A 200 -3.66 -3.19 13.11
N GLY A 201 -3.00 -3.13 11.97
CA GLY A 201 -2.05 -2.07 11.63
C GLY A 201 -1.73 -2.03 10.14
N VAL A 202 -0.84 -1.14 9.77
CA VAL A 202 -0.27 -1.06 8.42
C VAL A 202 0.98 -1.93 8.35
N THR A 203 1.87 -1.77 9.33
CA THR A 203 3.20 -2.37 9.35
C THR A 203 3.27 -3.51 10.36
N LYS A 204 3.91 -4.60 9.98
CA LYS A 204 4.30 -5.67 10.89
C LYS A 204 5.72 -5.41 11.37
N PHE A 205 5.85 -4.82 12.55
CA PHE A 205 7.13 -4.76 13.23
C PHE A 205 7.55 -6.18 13.64
N SER A 206 8.86 -6.49 13.52
CA SER A 206 9.34 -7.84 13.81
C SER A 206 8.85 -8.29 15.19
N GLN A 207 8.40 -9.54 15.28
CA GLN A 207 7.78 -10.11 16.47
C GLN A 207 8.68 -10.02 17.72
N VAL A 208 10.00 -10.06 17.51
CA VAL A 208 10.99 -9.94 18.59
C VAL A 208 10.94 -8.56 19.27
N SER A 209 10.50 -7.53 18.55
CA SER A 209 10.55 -6.16 19.06
C SER A 209 9.33 -5.75 19.90
N VAL A 210 8.12 -6.21 19.56
CA VAL A 210 6.87 -5.75 20.20
C VAL A 210 6.10 -6.91 20.83
N PHE A 211 6.11 -8.09 20.20
CA PHE A 211 5.29 -9.24 20.60
C PHE A 211 6.04 -10.33 21.37
N SER A 212 7.30 -10.10 21.77
CA SER A 212 8.09 -11.10 22.49
C SER A 212 7.46 -11.54 23.84
N GLY A 213 6.64 -10.69 24.45
CA GLY A 213 5.89 -10.99 25.67
C GLY A 213 4.46 -11.51 25.43
N PHE A 214 4.04 -11.65 24.18
CA PHE A 214 2.71 -12.04 23.78
C PHE A 214 2.70 -13.52 23.34
N ASN A 215 1.63 -14.27 23.61
CA ASN A 215 1.45 -15.55 22.91
C ASN A 215 1.28 -15.24 21.44
N GLN A 216 2.21 -15.70 20.63
CA GLN A 216 2.36 -15.36 19.23
C GLN A 216 0.98 -15.33 18.52
N PRO A 217 0.45 -14.16 18.13
CA PRO A 217 -0.82 -14.10 17.42
C PRO A 217 -0.71 -14.80 16.08
N GLU A 218 -1.76 -15.45 15.64
CA GLU A 218 -1.85 -15.96 14.27
C GLU A 218 -1.85 -14.77 13.30
N ASP A 219 -0.83 -14.68 12.49
CA ASP A 219 -0.74 -13.66 11.45
C ASP A 219 -1.58 -14.09 10.24
N ILE A 220 -2.70 -13.41 10.06
CA ILE A 220 -3.61 -13.66 8.94
C ILE A 220 -3.37 -12.74 7.75
N SER A 221 -2.30 -11.95 7.77
CA SER A 221 -2.02 -10.96 6.71
C SER A 221 -1.73 -11.61 5.36
N MET A 222 -1.09 -12.78 5.35
CA MET A 222 -0.81 -13.57 4.14
C MET A 222 -1.53 -14.92 4.13
N ASN A 223 -2.54 -15.11 4.99
CA ASN A 223 -3.33 -16.33 5.04
C ASN A 223 -4.46 -16.26 4.00
N SER A 224 -4.41 -17.15 3.00
CA SER A 224 -5.37 -17.19 1.89
C SER A 224 -6.84 -17.33 2.32
N LYS A 225 -7.09 -17.93 3.47
CA LYS A 225 -8.45 -18.01 4.04
C LYS A 225 -9.08 -16.63 4.31
N TYR A 226 -8.25 -15.60 4.49
CA TYR A 226 -8.64 -14.25 4.89
C TYR A 226 -8.23 -13.16 3.90
N ASP A 227 -7.88 -13.51 2.67
CA ASP A 227 -7.49 -12.54 1.62
C ASP A 227 -8.53 -11.45 1.44
N ALA A 228 -9.79 -11.86 1.36
CA ALA A 228 -10.94 -10.99 1.11
C ALA A 228 -11.55 -10.36 2.38
N ILE A 229 -10.95 -10.52 3.56
CA ILE A 229 -11.52 -9.98 4.82
C ILE A 229 -11.56 -8.45 4.83
N CYS A 230 -10.65 -7.82 4.10
CA CYS A 230 -10.60 -6.39 3.84
C CYS A 230 -10.48 -6.13 2.34
N GLY A 231 -10.98 -4.99 1.87
CA GLY A 231 -11.00 -4.66 0.44
C GLY A 231 -12.28 -5.13 -0.25
N ILE A 232 -12.32 -5.04 -1.57
CA ILE A 232 -13.45 -5.46 -2.41
C ILE A 232 -12.92 -6.45 -3.45
N THR A 233 -13.50 -7.65 -3.51
CA THR A 233 -13.16 -8.63 -4.55
C THR A 233 -13.85 -8.27 -5.87
N LYS A 234 -13.39 -8.88 -6.97
CA LYS A 234 -14.03 -8.72 -8.28
C LYS A 234 -15.50 -9.15 -8.24
N GLU A 235 -15.80 -10.28 -7.59
CA GLU A 235 -17.16 -10.78 -7.46
C GLU A 235 -18.07 -9.81 -6.67
N GLU A 236 -17.57 -9.27 -5.57
CA GLU A 236 -18.29 -8.28 -4.77
C GLU A 236 -18.51 -6.97 -5.54
N LEU A 237 -17.52 -6.53 -6.32
CA LEU A 237 -17.66 -5.36 -7.19
C LEU A 237 -18.80 -5.56 -8.20
N GLU A 238 -18.83 -6.69 -8.88
CA GLU A 238 -19.85 -7.02 -9.88
C GLU A 238 -21.23 -7.24 -9.25
N THR A 239 -21.30 -7.83 -8.08
CA THR A 239 -22.58 -8.17 -7.43
C THR A 239 -23.19 -6.92 -6.77
N VAL A 240 -22.38 -6.13 -6.07
CA VAL A 240 -22.88 -5.02 -5.26
C VAL A 240 -23.05 -3.73 -6.06
N PHE A 241 -22.17 -3.51 -7.06
CA PHE A 241 -22.06 -2.22 -7.75
C PHE A 241 -22.35 -2.28 -9.25
N HIS A 242 -22.98 -3.37 -9.74
CA HIS A 242 -23.28 -3.57 -11.16
C HIS A 242 -23.94 -2.34 -11.81
N ASP A 243 -25.07 -1.91 -11.26
CA ASP A 243 -25.86 -0.77 -11.80
C ASP A 243 -25.06 0.55 -11.74
N GLU A 244 -24.23 0.71 -10.71
CA GLU A 244 -23.43 1.92 -10.54
C GLU A 244 -22.26 1.99 -11.53
N ILE A 245 -21.69 0.83 -11.88
CA ILE A 245 -20.66 0.70 -12.94
C ILE A 245 -21.29 1.07 -14.30
N ASP A 246 -22.46 0.54 -14.60
CA ASP A 246 -23.17 0.83 -15.85
C ASP A 246 -23.54 2.32 -15.97
N ALA A 247 -24.04 2.92 -14.88
CA ALA A 247 -24.31 4.37 -14.83
C ALA A 247 -23.04 5.23 -14.96
N MET A 248 -21.90 4.73 -14.50
CA MET A 248 -20.62 5.39 -14.69
C MET A 248 -20.13 5.26 -16.13
N ALA A 249 -20.30 4.10 -16.76
CA ALA A 249 -19.97 3.84 -18.16
C ALA A 249 -20.75 4.79 -19.10
N GLU A 250 -22.07 4.93 -18.88
CA GLU A 250 -22.92 5.85 -19.61
C GLU A 250 -22.43 7.31 -19.51
N LYS A 251 -22.13 7.77 -18.29
CA LYS A 251 -21.60 9.13 -18.06
C LYS A 251 -20.29 9.39 -18.80
N LEU A 252 -19.40 8.42 -18.82
CA LEU A 252 -18.07 8.52 -19.43
C LEU A 252 -18.09 8.19 -20.94
N LYS A 253 -19.24 7.77 -21.47
CA LYS A 253 -19.44 7.39 -22.88
C LYS A 253 -18.53 6.25 -23.34
N VAL A 254 -18.39 5.26 -22.48
CA VAL A 254 -17.66 4.01 -22.74
C VAL A 254 -18.62 2.83 -22.54
N THR A 255 -18.22 1.65 -23.02
CA THR A 255 -19.00 0.42 -22.75
C THR A 255 -18.84 -0.02 -21.29
N ALA A 256 -19.77 -0.82 -20.78
CA ALA A 256 -19.70 -1.38 -19.43
C ALA A 256 -18.44 -2.25 -19.25
N GLU A 257 -18.00 -2.96 -20.30
CA GLU A 257 -16.78 -3.77 -20.30
C GLU A 257 -15.53 -2.89 -20.20
N GLU A 258 -15.45 -1.83 -21.01
CA GLU A 258 -14.36 -0.84 -20.91
C GLU A 258 -14.32 -0.18 -19.54
N MET A 259 -15.48 0.08 -18.93
CA MET A 259 -15.53 0.68 -17.58
C MET A 259 -14.97 -0.28 -16.52
N ARG A 260 -15.34 -1.57 -16.58
CA ARG A 260 -14.78 -2.60 -15.71
C ARG A 260 -13.27 -2.72 -15.86
N ASP A 261 -12.79 -2.73 -17.07
CA ASP A 261 -11.38 -2.73 -17.41
C ASP A 261 -10.64 -1.50 -16.87
N MET A 262 -11.25 -0.31 -16.96
CA MET A 262 -10.68 0.92 -16.41
C MET A 262 -10.61 0.85 -14.88
N LEU A 263 -11.66 0.40 -14.21
CA LEU A 263 -11.67 0.21 -12.75
C LEU A 263 -10.60 -0.82 -12.32
N LYS A 264 -10.52 -1.95 -13.06
CA LYS A 264 -9.53 -2.99 -12.78
C LYS A 264 -8.11 -2.44 -12.90
N ARG A 265 -7.75 -1.85 -14.03
CA ARG A 265 -6.39 -1.31 -14.24
C ARG A 265 -6.02 -0.20 -13.26
N HIS A 266 -7.01 0.54 -12.74
CA HIS A 266 -6.74 1.70 -11.91
C HIS A 266 -6.76 1.41 -10.42
N TYR A 267 -7.59 0.47 -9.93
CA TYR A 267 -7.83 0.28 -8.49
C TYR A 267 -7.69 -1.16 -7.98
N ASP A 268 -7.55 -2.14 -8.87
CA ASP A 268 -7.38 -3.56 -8.55
C ASP A 268 -5.91 -3.95 -8.37
N GLY A 269 -5.65 -5.24 -8.33
CA GLY A 269 -4.33 -5.85 -8.45
C GLY A 269 -3.57 -5.97 -7.15
N TYR A 270 -4.21 -5.73 -6.01
CA TYR A 270 -3.65 -6.12 -4.71
C TYR A 270 -3.86 -7.61 -4.47
N HIS A 271 -2.77 -8.30 -4.12
CA HIS A 271 -2.80 -9.69 -3.70
C HIS A 271 -2.08 -9.80 -2.34
N PHE A 272 -2.70 -10.55 -1.43
CA PHE A 272 -2.20 -10.67 -0.06
C PHE A 272 -1.70 -12.08 0.28
N SER A 273 -1.90 -13.07 -0.59
CA SER A 273 -1.41 -14.43 -0.44
C SER A 273 -0.97 -15.02 -1.78
N ASN A 274 -0.50 -16.28 -1.73
CA ASN A 274 -0.14 -17.08 -2.90
C ASN A 274 -1.34 -17.50 -3.77
N GLU A 275 -2.58 -17.37 -3.28
CA GLU A 275 -3.79 -17.67 -4.07
C GLU A 275 -4.13 -16.56 -5.08
N MET A 276 -3.45 -15.43 -5.01
CA MET A 276 -3.56 -14.32 -5.97
C MET A 276 -4.99 -13.79 -6.15
N THR A 277 -5.76 -13.77 -5.05
CA THR A 277 -7.12 -13.20 -5.06
C THR A 277 -7.05 -11.71 -5.38
N ASP A 278 -7.67 -11.29 -6.48
CA ASP A 278 -7.77 -9.89 -6.92
C ASP A 278 -8.58 -9.06 -5.90
N ILE A 279 -7.95 -8.06 -5.29
CA ILE A 279 -8.56 -7.16 -4.30
C ILE A 279 -8.44 -5.71 -4.77
N PHE A 280 -9.58 -5.06 -4.93
CA PHE A 280 -9.68 -3.62 -5.19
C PHE A 280 -9.48 -2.80 -3.92
N ASN A 281 -8.84 -1.64 -4.05
CA ASN A 281 -8.81 -0.65 -2.98
C ASN A 281 -10.23 -0.06 -2.77
N PRO A 282 -10.87 -0.32 -1.61
CA PRO A 282 -12.25 0.08 -1.40
C PRO A 282 -12.44 1.60 -1.36
N PHE A 283 -11.46 2.34 -0.84
CA PHE A 283 -11.55 3.79 -0.79
C PHE A 283 -11.57 4.41 -2.20
N SER A 284 -10.70 3.95 -3.09
CA SER A 284 -10.63 4.46 -4.47
C SER A 284 -11.86 4.06 -5.27
N VAL A 285 -12.31 2.81 -5.17
CA VAL A 285 -13.52 2.34 -5.88
C VAL A 285 -14.76 3.11 -5.44
N LEU A 286 -15.00 3.24 -4.13
CA LEU A 286 -16.19 3.94 -3.62
C LEU A 286 -16.19 5.43 -4.02
N ASN A 287 -15.03 6.09 -4.02
CA ASN A 287 -14.90 7.47 -4.50
C ASN A 287 -15.14 7.57 -6.02
N ALA A 288 -14.59 6.63 -6.80
CA ALA A 288 -14.78 6.62 -8.25
C ALA A 288 -16.25 6.45 -8.64
N LEU A 289 -16.94 5.50 -8.02
CA LEU A 289 -18.38 5.29 -8.23
C LEU A 289 -19.22 6.49 -7.78
N ASN A 290 -18.94 7.06 -6.61
CA ASN A 290 -19.65 8.22 -6.09
C ASN A 290 -19.48 9.46 -6.97
N SER A 291 -18.28 9.74 -7.46
CA SER A 291 -18.00 10.89 -8.33
C SER A 291 -18.25 10.59 -9.81
N ARG A 292 -18.42 9.31 -10.16
CA ARG A 292 -18.49 8.79 -11.53
C ARG A 292 -17.31 9.30 -12.37
N SER A 293 -16.08 9.13 -11.84
CA SER A 293 -14.84 9.54 -12.49
C SER A 293 -13.66 8.69 -12.03
N ILE A 294 -12.71 8.44 -12.92
CA ILE A 294 -11.44 7.77 -12.61
C ILE A 294 -10.42 8.84 -12.20
N GLN A 295 -9.95 8.79 -10.96
CA GLN A 295 -8.95 9.72 -10.40
C GLN A 295 -8.06 8.98 -9.39
N ASP A 296 -6.96 9.62 -8.99
CA ASP A 296 -6.01 9.08 -8.00
C ASP A 296 -6.50 9.44 -6.57
N TYR A 297 -7.47 8.70 -6.04
CA TYR A 297 -8.11 9.01 -4.75
C TYR A 297 -7.28 8.60 -3.54
N TRP A 298 -6.76 7.38 -3.55
CA TRP A 298 -5.99 6.82 -2.43
C TRP A 298 -4.67 7.54 -2.24
N PHE A 299 -3.92 7.72 -3.34
CA PHE A 299 -2.61 8.33 -3.29
C PHE A 299 -2.65 9.78 -2.77
N ARG A 300 -3.66 10.57 -3.15
CA ARG A 300 -3.83 11.96 -2.71
C ARG A 300 -4.06 12.11 -1.20
N THR A 301 -4.52 11.07 -0.52
CA THR A 301 -4.90 11.13 0.90
C THR A 301 -3.99 10.31 1.81
N GLY A 302 -3.07 9.54 1.27
CA GLY A 302 -2.46 8.44 2.00
C GLY A 302 -0.96 8.29 1.96
N THR A 303 -0.18 9.19 1.31
CA THR A 303 1.29 9.04 1.34
C THR A 303 1.80 9.26 2.77
N PRO A 304 2.28 8.21 3.45
CA PRO A 304 2.71 8.35 4.84
C PRO A 304 4.00 9.17 4.92
N THR A 305 4.07 10.08 5.89
CA THR A 305 5.24 10.94 6.10
C THR A 305 6.51 10.13 6.36
N TYR A 306 6.38 9.00 7.07
CA TYR A 306 7.51 8.10 7.32
C TYR A 306 8.08 7.48 6.03
N LEU A 307 7.22 7.13 5.06
CA LEU A 307 7.68 6.58 3.78
C LEU A 307 8.46 7.62 2.97
N VAL A 308 8.01 8.87 2.98
CA VAL A 308 8.75 9.97 2.33
C VAL A 308 10.12 10.14 2.96
N ARG A 309 10.20 10.09 4.29
CA ARG A 309 11.49 10.14 5.02
C ARG A 309 12.38 8.96 4.63
N LEU A 310 11.86 7.74 4.72
CA LEU A 310 12.59 6.52 4.38
C LEU A 310 13.17 6.57 2.96
N LEU A 311 12.36 6.95 1.98
CA LEU A 311 12.81 7.07 0.58
C LEU A 311 13.83 8.20 0.36
N SER A 312 13.84 9.26 1.19
CA SER A 312 14.83 10.33 1.09
C SER A 312 16.21 9.94 1.62
N HIS A 313 16.29 8.92 2.47
CA HIS A 313 17.54 8.42 3.06
C HIS A 313 18.12 7.19 2.33
N THR A 314 17.31 6.51 1.51
CA THR A 314 17.76 5.33 0.77
C THR A 314 18.19 5.70 -0.64
N ASN A 315 19.35 5.17 -1.06
CA ASN A 315 19.85 5.25 -2.45
C ASN A 315 19.34 4.09 -3.32
N GLU A 316 18.35 3.33 -2.85
CA GLU A 316 17.85 2.18 -3.59
C GLU A 316 17.08 2.61 -4.84
N ASN A 317 17.36 1.92 -5.93
CA ASN A 317 16.71 2.14 -7.22
C ASN A 317 15.40 1.32 -7.24
N LEU A 318 14.29 1.95 -7.60
CA LEU A 318 13.00 1.27 -7.73
C LEU A 318 13.05 0.07 -8.71
N ASN A 319 13.91 0.13 -9.73
CA ASN A 319 14.17 -0.98 -10.64
C ASN A 319 14.65 -2.24 -9.91
N ASP A 320 15.39 -2.03 -8.82
CA ASP A 320 15.95 -3.11 -8.02
C ASP A 320 14.93 -3.67 -7.02
N LEU A 321 13.81 -2.95 -6.84
CA LEU A 321 12.73 -3.31 -5.91
C LEU A 321 11.50 -3.93 -6.60
N THR A 322 11.26 -3.65 -7.88
CA THR A 322 10.08 -4.10 -8.62
C THR A 322 10.42 -5.18 -9.64
N GLY A 323 9.52 -6.14 -9.85
CA GLY A 323 9.71 -7.20 -10.82
C GLY A 323 10.72 -8.27 -10.40
N ASN A 324 11.04 -8.36 -9.11
CA ASN A 324 11.96 -9.33 -8.54
C ASN A 324 11.25 -10.28 -7.56
N TYR A 325 11.80 -11.50 -7.44
CA TYR A 325 11.35 -12.48 -6.44
C TYR A 325 12.08 -12.29 -5.13
N TYR A 326 11.33 -12.35 -4.04
CA TYR A 326 11.83 -12.17 -2.68
C TYR A 326 11.35 -13.29 -1.75
N ASP A 327 12.18 -13.69 -0.81
CA ASP A 327 11.75 -14.51 0.32
C ASP A 327 10.87 -13.67 1.28
N THR A 328 9.92 -14.32 1.96
CA THR A 328 9.03 -13.63 2.92
C THR A 328 9.76 -12.87 4.00
N SER A 329 10.92 -13.36 4.44
CA SER A 329 11.75 -12.70 5.47
C SER A 329 12.31 -11.33 5.03
N GLU A 330 12.32 -11.05 3.72
CA GLU A 330 12.84 -9.80 3.17
C GLU A 330 11.80 -8.68 3.12
N PHE A 331 10.50 -8.99 3.08
CA PHE A 331 9.45 -7.97 2.88
C PHE A 331 8.28 -8.02 3.86
N VAL A 332 8.11 -9.11 4.61
CA VAL A 332 6.97 -9.27 5.54
C VAL A 332 7.23 -8.62 6.89
N ASP A 333 8.44 -8.72 7.40
CA ASP A 333 8.79 -8.22 8.74
C ASP A 333 9.67 -6.97 8.63
N TYR A 334 9.20 -5.83 9.15
CA TYR A 334 10.03 -4.64 9.27
C TYR A 334 10.95 -4.74 10.50
N ARG A 335 12.24 -4.53 10.27
CA ARG A 335 13.27 -4.43 11.30
C ARG A 335 13.90 -3.04 11.23
N ALA A 336 13.87 -2.33 12.34
CA ALA A 336 14.41 -0.97 12.42
C ALA A 336 15.94 -0.89 12.22
N ASP A 337 16.66 -2.00 12.40
CA ASP A 337 18.10 -2.13 12.23
C ASP A 337 18.55 -2.44 10.79
N VAL A 338 17.59 -2.62 9.88
CA VAL A 338 17.88 -2.93 8.47
C VAL A 338 17.49 -1.73 7.61
N GLU A 339 18.47 -1.08 7.00
CA GLU A 339 18.30 0.08 6.10
C GLU A 339 17.58 -0.26 4.78
N ARG A 340 16.71 -1.27 4.75
CA ARG A 340 15.98 -1.68 3.55
C ARG A 340 14.55 -1.18 3.56
N PRO A 341 14.13 -0.37 2.57
CA PRO A 341 12.78 0.18 2.51
C PRO A 341 11.71 -0.81 2.08
N LEU A 342 12.10 -1.98 1.54
CA LEU A 342 11.22 -2.96 0.90
C LEU A 342 10.02 -3.38 1.78
N PRO A 343 10.19 -3.76 3.07
CA PRO A 343 9.07 -4.14 3.93
C PRO A 343 8.05 -3.00 4.09
N MET A 344 8.53 -1.77 4.28
CA MET A 344 7.66 -0.61 4.46
C MET A 344 6.91 -0.24 3.19
N ILE A 345 7.55 -0.35 2.03
CA ILE A 345 6.94 -0.07 0.73
C ILE A 345 5.85 -1.09 0.43
N TYR A 346 6.11 -2.39 0.68
CA TYR A 346 5.13 -3.46 0.51
C TYR A 346 3.94 -3.31 1.48
N GLN A 347 4.20 -3.21 2.77
CA GLN A 347 3.16 -3.17 3.80
C GLN A 347 2.30 -1.90 3.71
N SER A 348 2.89 -0.79 3.25
CA SER A 348 2.15 0.44 2.98
C SER A 348 1.27 0.35 1.73
N GLY A 349 1.38 -0.72 0.91
CA GLY A 349 0.55 -0.96 -0.26
C GLY A 349 1.06 -0.32 -1.55
N TYR A 350 2.34 0.05 -1.62
CA TYR A 350 2.97 0.52 -2.86
C TYR A 350 3.53 -0.62 -3.71
N LEU A 351 3.85 -1.76 -3.07
CA LEU A 351 4.10 -3.02 -3.74
C LEU A 351 3.04 -4.04 -3.33
N THR A 352 2.87 -5.05 -4.17
CA THR A 352 1.98 -6.19 -3.93
C THR A 352 2.59 -7.45 -4.54
N ILE A 353 2.08 -8.61 -4.16
CA ILE A 353 2.42 -9.88 -4.76
C ILE A 353 1.86 -9.93 -6.19
N LYS A 354 2.66 -10.36 -7.17
CA LYS A 354 2.25 -10.53 -8.58
C LYS A 354 2.44 -11.94 -9.08
N ASP A 355 3.23 -12.74 -8.36
CA ASP A 355 3.42 -14.16 -8.64
C ASP A 355 4.00 -14.86 -7.42
N TYR A 356 3.92 -16.18 -7.37
CA TYR A 356 4.48 -17.03 -6.34
C TYR A 356 5.16 -18.25 -6.96
N ASP A 357 6.43 -18.45 -6.65
CA ASP A 357 7.16 -19.65 -7.02
C ASP A 357 7.19 -20.65 -5.85
N PRO A 358 6.44 -21.77 -5.94
CA PRO A 358 6.40 -22.77 -4.86
C PRO A 358 7.72 -23.55 -4.70
N TYR A 359 8.61 -23.54 -5.70
CA TYR A 359 9.88 -24.27 -5.61
C TYR A 359 10.92 -23.53 -4.78
N SER A 360 11.01 -22.22 -4.98
CA SER A 360 11.91 -21.36 -4.19
C SER A 360 11.21 -20.75 -2.97
N ASN A 361 9.89 -20.93 -2.83
CA ASN A 361 9.05 -20.27 -1.82
C ASN A 361 9.25 -18.75 -1.82
N SER A 362 9.27 -18.15 -3.00
CA SER A 362 9.51 -16.73 -3.19
C SER A 362 8.34 -16.04 -3.91
N TYR A 363 8.20 -14.75 -3.68
CA TYR A 363 7.11 -13.93 -4.18
C TYR A 363 7.64 -12.83 -5.10
N LEU A 364 7.05 -12.73 -6.29
CA LEU A 364 7.31 -11.61 -7.20
C LEU A 364 6.58 -10.37 -6.69
N LEU A 365 7.32 -9.30 -6.42
CA LEU A 365 6.73 -8.03 -6.00
C LEU A 365 6.78 -6.99 -7.13
N ASP A 366 5.65 -6.32 -7.34
CA ASP A 366 5.56 -5.16 -8.26
C ASP A 366 4.44 -4.21 -7.82
N LEU A 367 4.30 -3.08 -8.52
CA LEU A 367 3.28 -2.07 -8.27
C LEU A 367 1.87 -2.64 -8.54
N PRO A 368 0.87 -2.40 -7.66
CA PRO A 368 -0.43 -3.04 -7.77
C PRO A 368 -1.22 -2.60 -9.02
N ASN A 369 -1.34 -1.30 -9.26
CA ASN A 369 -2.21 -0.73 -10.27
C ASN A 369 -1.74 0.66 -10.74
N ASN A 370 -2.48 1.25 -11.69
CA ASN A 370 -2.10 2.53 -12.31
C ASN A 370 -2.18 3.73 -11.34
N GLU A 371 -3.11 3.74 -10.38
CA GLU A 371 -3.19 4.81 -9.37
C GLU A 371 -1.90 4.85 -8.54
N VAL A 372 -1.51 3.70 -7.99
CA VAL A 372 -0.32 3.58 -7.15
C VAL A 372 0.95 3.79 -7.96
N LYS A 373 1.02 3.17 -9.14
CA LYS A 373 2.16 3.29 -10.05
C LYS A 373 2.44 4.76 -10.37
N LYS A 374 1.44 5.49 -10.84
CA LYS A 374 1.57 6.90 -11.17
C LYS A 374 1.96 7.74 -9.97
N GLY A 375 1.27 7.58 -8.84
CA GLY A 375 1.52 8.37 -7.64
C GLY A 375 2.90 8.11 -7.05
N PHE A 376 3.28 6.84 -6.89
CA PHE A 376 4.56 6.46 -6.29
C PHE A 376 5.76 6.86 -7.16
N LEU A 377 5.67 6.61 -8.48
CA LEU A 377 6.70 7.05 -9.41
C LEU A 377 6.86 8.57 -9.45
N THR A 378 5.74 9.32 -9.37
CA THR A 378 5.77 10.79 -9.30
C THR A 378 6.45 11.26 -8.01
N LEU A 379 6.18 10.60 -6.88
CA LEU A 379 6.83 10.91 -5.61
C LEU A 379 8.36 10.68 -5.69
N ILE A 380 8.76 9.52 -6.21
CA ILE A 380 10.19 9.20 -6.37
C ILE A 380 10.86 10.17 -7.36
N ALA A 381 10.23 10.43 -8.50
CA ALA A 381 10.76 11.36 -9.49
C ALA A 381 10.93 12.77 -8.91
N SER A 382 9.98 13.26 -8.13
CA SER A 382 10.06 14.58 -7.49
C SER A 382 11.24 14.68 -6.51
N ASN A 383 11.49 13.61 -5.74
CA ASN A 383 12.62 13.56 -4.81
C ASN A 383 13.97 13.36 -5.52
N TYR A 384 13.99 12.51 -6.55
CA TYR A 384 15.23 12.14 -7.24
C TYR A 384 15.70 13.20 -8.21
N LEU A 385 14.80 13.82 -8.99
CA LEU A 385 15.17 14.73 -10.07
C LEU A 385 15.43 16.16 -9.61
N GLY A 386 14.90 16.58 -8.44
CA GLY A 386 15.08 17.94 -7.89
C GLY A 386 14.62 19.07 -8.83
N THR A 387 13.82 18.75 -9.87
CA THR A 387 13.36 19.72 -10.86
C THR A 387 12.05 20.38 -10.42
N LYS A 388 11.81 21.62 -10.88
CA LYS A 388 10.53 22.32 -10.70
C LYS A 388 9.45 21.80 -11.68
N GLU A 389 9.85 21.13 -12.75
CA GLU A 389 8.94 20.55 -13.73
C GLU A 389 8.47 19.18 -13.26
N SER A 390 7.17 18.95 -13.35
CA SER A 390 6.56 17.68 -12.95
C SER A 390 6.80 16.60 -14.01
N ALA A 391 7.42 15.48 -13.61
CA ALA A 391 7.56 14.30 -14.47
C ALA A 391 6.20 13.79 -14.99
N THR A 392 5.13 13.96 -14.20
CA THR A 392 3.76 13.64 -14.62
C THR A 392 3.28 14.56 -15.74
N THR A 393 3.57 15.86 -15.67
CA THR A 393 3.22 16.82 -16.73
C THR A 393 3.93 16.46 -18.02
N LEU A 394 5.21 16.13 -17.94
CA LEU A 394 5.97 15.64 -19.09
C LEU A 394 5.35 14.36 -19.66
N ALA A 395 5.04 13.37 -18.84
CA ALA A 395 4.44 12.11 -19.31
C ALA A 395 3.11 12.35 -20.04
N ILE A 396 2.27 13.29 -19.55
CA ILE A 396 1.02 13.68 -20.24
C ILE A 396 1.32 14.34 -21.59
N GLN A 397 2.31 15.20 -21.69
CA GLN A 397 2.71 15.84 -22.94
C GLN A 397 3.21 14.80 -23.95
N LEU A 398 4.08 13.88 -23.50
CA LEU A 398 4.59 12.78 -24.31
C LEU A 398 3.46 11.86 -24.78
N TYR A 399 2.51 11.52 -23.89
CA TYR A 399 1.32 10.74 -24.25
C TYR A 399 0.52 11.41 -25.38
N ARG A 400 0.21 12.71 -25.23
CA ARG A 400 -0.55 13.47 -26.24
C ARG A 400 0.19 13.54 -27.57
N ALA A 401 1.49 13.79 -27.53
CA ALA A 401 2.33 13.86 -28.74
C ALA A 401 2.31 12.53 -29.50
N ILE A 402 2.45 11.40 -28.81
CA ILE A 402 2.37 10.07 -29.40
C ILE A 402 1.00 9.79 -30.02
N GLN A 403 -0.10 10.14 -29.34
CA GLN A 403 -1.45 9.96 -29.87
C GLN A 403 -1.69 10.77 -31.15
N LEU A 404 -1.04 11.92 -31.28
CA LEU A 404 -1.10 12.78 -32.47
C LEU A 404 -0.01 12.45 -33.50
N ASN A 405 0.83 11.43 -33.26
CA ASN A 405 1.98 11.07 -34.07
C ASN A 405 2.98 12.23 -34.30
N ASP A 406 3.12 13.10 -33.27
CA ASP A 406 3.96 14.30 -33.30
C ASP A 406 5.27 14.06 -32.54
N LEU A 407 6.25 13.46 -33.23
CA LEU A 407 7.57 13.16 -32.66
C LEU A 407 8.43 14.44 -32.43
N ASP A 408 8.13 15.53 -33.12
CA ASP A 408 8.82 16.80 -32.89
C ASP A 408 8.45 17.41 -31.55
N VAL A 409 7.16 17.41 -31.18
CA VAL A 409 6.72 17.81 -29.84
C VAL A 409 7.29 16.87 -28.79
N TRP A 410 7.33 15.58 -29.10
CA TRP A 410 7.89 14.56 -28.22
C TRP A 410 9.36 14.84 -27.90
N ARG A 411 10.20 15.02 -28.96
CA ARG A 411 11.60 15.40 -28.82
C ARG A 411 11.81 16.68 -28.03
N LYS A 412 11.07 17.76 -28.37
CA LYS A 412 11.18 19.06 -27.73
C LYS A 412 10.83 18.99 -26.23
N SER A 413 9.78 18.25 -25.88
CA SER A 413 9.35 18.09 -24.49
C SER A 413 10.40 17.36 -23.65
N LEU A 414 10.95 16.26 -24.15
CA LEU A 414 12.07 15.56 -23.48
C LEU A 414 13.29 16.44 -23.35
N THR A 415 13.70 17.12 -24.44
CA THR A 415 14.89 18.01 -24.42
C THR A 415 14.75 19.11 -23.37
N ALA A 416 13.57 19.78 -23.31
CA ALA A 416 13.29 20.83 -22.33
C ALA A 416 13.33 20.29 -20.89
N PHE A 417 12.74 19.13 -20.66
CA PHE A 417 12.74 18.50 -19.35
C PHE A 417 14.14 18.17 -18.87
N PHE A 418 14.97 17.50 -19.68
CA PHE A 418 16.35 17.18 -19.32
C PHE A 418 17.20 18.44 -19.09
N ALA A 419 16.98 19.49 -19.89
CA ALA A 419 17.64 20.78 -19.70
C ALA A 419 17.23 21.46 -18.38
N SER A 420 16.03 21.21 -17.86
CA SER A 420 15.54 21.79 -16.59
C SER A 420 16.14 21.16 -15.33
N ILE A 421 16.76 19.99 -15.44
CA ILE A 421 17.37 19.30 -14.30
C ILE A 421 18.58 20.09 -13.78
N PRO A 422 18.64 20.43 -12.49
CA PRO A 422 19.74 21.23 -11.93
C PRO A 422 21.11 20.59 -12.14
N TYR A 423 22.10 21.40 -12.51
CA TYR A 423 23.48 20.94 -12.74
C TYR A 423 24.08 20.21 -11.51
N THR A 424 23.73 20.65 -10.30
CA THR A 424 24.17 20.01 -9.04
C THR A 424 23.71 18.58 -8.87
N MET A 425 22.58 18.21 -9.45
CA MET A 425 22.07 16.82 -9.45
C MET A 425 22.79 15.94 -10.46
N ARG A 426 23.48 16.55 -11.44
CA ARG A 426 24.26 15.85 -12.49
C ARG A 426 25.72 15.61 -12.09
N ARG A 427 26.20 16.26 -11.01
CA ARG A 427 27.57 16.11 -10.48
C ARG A 427 27.63 14.91 -9.55
N LYS A 428 27.74 13.73 -10.11
CA LYS A 428 28.40 12.63 -9.44
C LYS A 428 29.76 12.45 -10.12
N ASP A 429 30.81 12.30 -9.33
CA ASP A 429 32.19 12.43 -9.82
C ASP A 429 32.69 11.23 -10.66
N MET A 430 31.88 10.16 -10.78
CA MET A 430 32.20 8.97 -11.57
C MET A 430 31.33 8.87 -12.83
N GLU A 431 31.92 8.53 -13.97
CA GLU A 431 31.19 8.34 -15.25
C GLU A 431 30.06 7.31 -15.16
N THR A 432 30.28 6.20 -14.46
CA THR A 432 29.30 5.15 -14.20
C THR A 432 28.07 5.65 -13.42
N GLU A 433 28.24 6.64 -12.52
CA GLU A 433 27.11 7.23 -11.78
C GLU A 433 26.29 8.20 -12.63
N LYS A 434 26.90 8.87 -13.61
CA LYS A 434 26.19 9.73 -14.56
C LYS A 434 25.33 8.91 -15.50
N GLU A 435 25.86 7.83 -16.04
CA GLU A 435 25.14 6.89 -16.89
C GLU A 435 23.94 6.31 -16.12
N ARG A 436 24.16 5.82 -14.90
CA ARG A 436 23.10 5.31 -14.03
C ARG A 436 22.02 6.36 -13.74
N TYR A 437 22.39 7.63 -13.54
CA TYR A 437 21.44 8.73 -13.32
C TYR A 437 20.54 8.95 -14.54
N PHE A 438 21.09 8.99 -15.76
CA PHE A 438 20.32 9.17 -16.99
C PHE A 438 19.38 7.99 -17.24
N HIS A 439 19.89 6.76 -17.14
CA HIS A 439 19.07 5.55 -17.30
C HIS A 439 17.90 5.52 -16.30
N TYR A 440 18.17 5.86 -15.04
CA TYR A 440 17.11 5.86 -14.03
C TYR A 440 16.09 6.99 -14.23
N THR A 441 16.54 8.17 -14.68
CA THR A 441 15.64 9.27 -15.06
C THR A 441 14.70 8.86 -16.20
N PHE A 442 15.23 8.22 -17.23
CA PHE A 442 14.42 7.66 -18.31
C PHE A 442 13.45 6.62 -17.82
N TYR A 443 13.94 5.67 -17.06
CA TYR A 443 13.11 4.64 -16.47
C TYR A 443 11.90 5.24 -15.75
N LEU A 444 12.11 6.23 -14.89
CA LEU A 444 11.02 6.88 -14.14
C LEU A 444 10.01 7.55 -15.08
N ILE A 445 10.49 8.32 -16.07
CA ILE A 445 9.61 9.00 -17.05
C ILE A 445 8.78 7.99 -17.82
N PHE A 446 9.40 6.93 -18.34
CA PHE A 446 8.71 5.91 -19.13
C PHE A 446 7.78 5.06 -18.30
N ARG A 447 8.14 4.76 -17.05
CA ARG A 447 7.23 4.05 -16.14
C ARG A 447 6.01 4.91 -15.78
N ILE A 448 6.14 6.23 -15.63
CA ILE A 448 4.99 7.13 -15.47
C ILE A 448 4.17 7.17 -16.76
N LEU A 449 4.82 7.30 -17.92
CA LEU A 449 4.15 7.29 -19.21
C LEU A 449 3.34 5.99 -19.44
N SER A 450 3.84 4.84 -18.96
CA SER A 450 3.15 3.55 -19.05
C SER A 450 1.83 3.47 -18.29
N THR A 451 1.50 4.44 -17.44
CA THR A 451 0.17 4.55 -16.83
C THR A 451 -0.90 5.09 -17.78
N TYR A 452 -0.49 5.68 -18.90
CA TYR A 452 -1.36 6.27 -19.93
C TYR A 452 -1.42 5.43 -21.21
N ILE A 453 -0.35 4.71 -21.54
CA ILE A 453 -0.23 3.87 -22.73
C ILE A 453 0.32 2.49 -22.36
N VAL A 454 -0.01 1.49 -23.16
CA VAL A 454 0.60 0.16 -23.03
C VAL A 454 2.05 0.28 -23.56
N LEU A 455 3.01 0.20 -22.63
CA LEU A 455 4.41 0.04 -22.95
C LEU A 455 4.74 -1.45 -22.84
N THR A 456 5.22 -2.03 -23.89
CA THR A 456 5.76 -3.38 -23.87
C THR A 456 7.27 -3.31 -23.72
N GLU A 457 7.77 -3.56 -22.50
CA GLU A 457 9.15 -3.98 -22.31
C GLU A 457 9.22 -5.47 -22.71
N LYS A 458 9.29 -5.75 -24.00
CA LYS A 458 9.45 -7.14 -24.45
C LYS A 458 10.93 -7.50 -24.36
N GLN A 459 11.25 -8.46 -23.49
CA GLN A 459 12.47 -9.24 -23.66
C GLN A 459 12.34 -9.98 -24.99
N GLN A 460 13.23 -9.69 -25.93
CA GLN A 460 13.32 -10.40 -27.19
C GLN A 460 14.47 -11.41 -27.15
N SER A 461 14.44 -12.41 -28.03
CA SER A 461 15.40 -13.51 -28.03
C SER A 461 16.87 -13.08 -28.16
N GLU A 462 17.15 -11.87 -28.64
CA GLU A 462 18.50 -11.35 -28.91
C GLU A 462 18.84 -10.06 -28.13
N GLY A 463 17.96 -9.59 -27.23
CA GLY A 463 18.19 -8.38 -26.45
C GLY A 463 16.91 -7.70 -25.96
N ARG A 464 17.04 -6.52 -25.38
CA ARG A 464 15.94 -5.71 -24.85
C ARG A 464 16.04 -4.31 -25.45
N ALA A 465 14.99 -3.87 -26.16
CA ALA A 465 14.87 -2.47 -26.58
C ALA A 465 14.63 -1.57 -25.35
N ASP A 466 15.22 -0.39 -25.35
CA ASP A 466 15.09 0.54 -24.24
C ASP A 466 13.64 0.99 -24.01
N CYS A 467 12.87 1.20 -25.09
CA CYS A 467 11.45 1.50 -25.00
C CYS A 467 10.70 1.14 -26.27
N ILE A 468 9.56 0.44 -26.15
CA ILE A 468 8.60 0.21 -27.25
C ILE A 468 7.25 0.78 -26.85
N ILE A 469 6.68 1.65 -27.69
CA ILE A 469 5.37 2.26 -27.49
C ILE A 469 4.42 1.78 -28.58
N GLU A 470 3.33 1.13 -28.20
CA GLU A 470 2.30 0.66 -29.12
C GLU A 470 1.05 1.55 -29.03
N THR A 471 0.61 2.05 -30.19
CA THR A 471 -0.65 2.80 -30.35
C THR A 471 -1.59 2.03 -31.27
N LYS A 472 -2.77 2.57 -31.54
CA LYS A 472 -3.71 1.97 -32.50
C LYS A 472 -3.17 1.95 -33.93
N THR A 473 -2.29 2.87 -34.30
CA THR A 473 -1.81 3.08 -35.67
C THR A 473 -0.32 2.91 -35.86
N ASN A 474 0.47 3.00 -34.81
CA ASN A 474 1.93 2.97 -34.87
C ASN A 474 2.54 2.12 -33.77
N VAL A 475 3.73 1.59 -34.05
CA VAL A 475 4.67 1.01 -33.08
C VAL A 475 5.94 1.84 -33.13
N TYR A 476 6.33 2.43 -32.02
CA TYR A 476 7.54 3.23 -31.89
C TYR A 476 8.57 2.44 -31.11
N ILE A 477 9.79 2.27 -31.68
CA ILE A 477 10.91 1.57 -31.04
C ILE A 477 12.00 2.60 -30.79
N PHE A 478 12.29 2.86 -29.54
CA PHE A 478 13.32 3.81 -29.11
C PHE A 478 14.54 3.06 -28.59
N GLU A 479 15.71 3.54 -28.98
CA GLU A 479 16.99 3.14 -28.43
C GLU A 479 17.79 4.41 -28.07
N PHE A 480 18.41 4.39 -26.89
CA PHE A 480 19.11 5.54 -26.33
C PHE A 480 20.60 5.27 -26.19
N LYS A 481 21.42 6.28 -26.49
CA LYS A 481 22.87 6.26 -26.25
C LYS A 481 23.29 7.44 -25.41
N LEU A 482 24.13 7.20 -24.41
CA LEU A 482 24.79 8.26 -23.64
C LEU A 482 26.18 8.46 -24.23
N ASP A 483 26.49 9.72 -24.63
CA ASP A 483 27.75 10.11 -25.28
C ASP A 483 28.10 9.29 -26.55
N GLY A 484 27.10 8.60 -27.15
CA GLY A 484 27.19 7.93 -28.44
C GLY A 484 26.43 8.72 -29.51
N THR A 485 26.05 8.05 -30.63
CA THR A 485 25.34 8.68 -31.75
C THR A 485 23.94 8.10 -31.92
N ALA A 486 23.04 8.87 -32.55
CA ALA A 486 21.72 8.37 -32.93
C ALA A 486 21.80 7.26 -34.00
N ASP A 487 22.86 7.27 -34.85
CA ASP A 487 23.10 6.21 -35.82
C ASP A 487 23.47 4.89 -35.17
N GLU A 488 24.30 4.91 -34.14
CA GLU A 488 24.62 3.71 -33.32
C GLU A 488 23.38 3.14 -32.64
N ALA A 489 22.47 4.00 -32.16
CA ALA A 489 21.20 3.57 -31.58
C ALA A 489 20.31 2.89 -32.65
N LEU A 490 20.14 3.49 -33.82
CA LEU A 490 19.40 2.88 -34.93
C LEU A 490 20.02 1.56 -35.38
N GLN A 491 21.35 1.51 -35.48
CA GLN A 491 22.07 0.28 -35.86
C GLN A 491 21.80 -0.85 -34.82
N GLN A 492 21.75 -0.53 -33.55
CA GLN A 492 21.43 -1.53 -32.53
C GLN A 492 20.01 -2.07 -32.67
N ILE A 493 19.01 -1.22 -33.00
CA ILE A 493 17.64 -1.69 -33.29
C ILE A 493 17.63 -2.73 -34.43
N GLU A 494 18.43 -2.50 -35.48
CA GLU A 494 18.54 -3.43 -36.60
C GLU A 494 19.28 -4.71 -36.21
N ASP A 495 20.47 -4.59 -35.62
CA ASP A 495 21.32 -5.72 -35.26
C ASP A 495 20.64 -6.68 -34.31
N LYS A 496 19.88 -6.14 -33.35
CA LYS A 496 19.11 -6.90 -32.35
C LYS A 496 17.72 -7.31 -32.86
N GLY A 497 17.31 -6.84 -34.01
CA GLY A 497 16.04 -7.20 -34.64
C GLY A 497 14.80 -6.82 -33.81
N TYR A 498 14.83 -5.70 -33.10
CA TYR A 498 13.73 -5.28 -32.22
C TYR A 498 12.42 -5.03 -32.99
N ALA A 499 12.48 -4.77 -34.31
CA ALA A 499 11.30 -4.60 -35.16
C ALA A 499 10.70 -5.92 -35.66
N ARG A 500 11.44 -7.04 -35.60
CA ARG A 500 10.99 -8.34 -36.17
C ARG A 500 9.61 -8.82 -35.68
N PRO A 501 9.23 -8.68 -34.40
CA PRO A 501 7.90 -9.10 -33.96
C PRO A 501 6.75 -8.33 -34.60
N TYR A 502 7.05 -7.21 -35.25
CA TYR A 502 6.07 -6.30 -35.85
C TYR A 502 6.10 -6.34 -37.39
N GLU A 503 6.88 -7.23 -38.03
CA GLU A 503 6.95 -7.34 -39.48
C GLU A 503 5.61 -7.73 -40.16
N ALA A 504 4.76 -8.46 -39.43
CA ALA A 504 3.43 -8.83 -39.88
C ALA A 504 2.32 -7.90 -39.29
N ASP A 505 2.70 -6.85 -38.59
CA ASP A 505 1.75 -5.91 -37.97
C ASP A 505 1.21 -4.94 -39.03
N SER A 506 -0.08 -4.65 -38.99
CA SER A 506 -0.71 -3.67 -39.91
C SER A 506 -0.38 -2.21 -39.53
N ARG A 507 0.20 -1.98 -38.37
CA ARG A 507 0.59 -0.67 -37.90
C ARG A 507 1.93 -0.24 -38.50
N GLN A 508 2.14 1.07 -38.58
CA GLN A 508 3.43 1.60 -39.02
C GLN A 508 4.48 1.44 -37.88
N VAL A 509 5.59 0.78 -38.20
CA VAL A 509 6.73 0.67 -37.30
C VAL A 509 7.67 1.84 -37.54
N ARG A 510 8.00 2.60 -36.47
CA ARG A 510 8.93 3.74 -36.52
C ARG A 510 10.08 3.47 -35.54
N LYS A 511 11.30 3.57 -36.04
CA LYS A 511 12.54 3.33 -35.29
C LYS A 511 13.16 4.68 -34.95
N ILE A 512 13.50 4.93 -33.69
CA ILE A 512 14.00 6.21 -33.22
C ILE A 512 15.30 6.00 -32.45
N GLY A 513 16.41 6.51 -32.99
CA GLY A 513 17.69 6.58 -32.32
C GLY A 513 17.87 7.95 -31.64
N VAL A 514 18.26 7.94 -30.37
CA VAL A 514 18.42 9.15 -29.56
C VAL A 514 19.80 9.15 -28.90
N SER A 515 20.56 10.23 -29.05
CA SER A 515 21.80 10.45 -28.31
C SER A 515 21.63 11.51 -27.23
N PHE A 516 22.14 11.22 -26.05
CA PHE A 516 22.25 12.14 -24.92
C PHE A 516 23.71 12.48 -24.65
N SER A 517 23.95 13.71 -24.25
CA SER A 517 25.26 14.14 -23.81
C SER A 517 25.33 14.27 -22.28
N SER A 518 26.29 13.58 -21.67
CA SER A 518 26.60 13.74 -20.25
C SER A 518 27.16 15.14 -19.93
N LYS A 519 27.70 15.85 -20.94
CA LYS A 519 28.28 17.20 -20.80
C LYS A 519 27.18 18.26 -20.72
N THR A 520 26.24 18.23 -21.69
CA THR A 520 25.15 19.22 -21.75
C THR A 520 23.96 18.79 -20.91
N GLY A 521 23.84 17.48 -20.63
CA GLY A 521 22.75 16.88 -19.86
C GLY A 521 21.43 16.88 -20.63
N THR A 522 21.46 16.88 -21.97
CA THR A 522 20.26 16.92 -22.81
C THR A 522 20.44 16.10 -24.08
N ILE A 523 19.38 16.00 -24.89
CA ILE A 523 19.41 15.33 -26.19
C ILE A 523 20.29 16.13 -27.15
N GLU A 524 21.26 15.47 -27.77
CA GLU A 524 22.12 16.05 -28.83
C GLU A 524 21.67 15.63 -30.21
N GLU A 525 21.37 14.34 -30.40
CA GLU A 525 20.93 13.83 -31.70
C GLU A 525 19.60 13.07 -31.59
N TRP A 526 18.83 13.17 -32.66
CA TRP A 526 17.57 12.46 -32.82
C TRP A 526 17.39 12.07 -34.29
N LYS A 527 17.30 10.78 -34.56
CA LYS A 527 17.09 10.27 -35.91
C LYS A 527 15.94 9.26 -35.92
N GLU A 528 15.21 9.27 -37.02
CA GLU A 528 14.12 8.36 -37.31
C GLU A 528 14.41 7.58 -38.61
N ALA A 529 14.06 6.27 -38.57
CA ALA A 529 14.17 5.37 -39.72
C ALA A 529 12.89 4.52 -39.88
#